data_0175ea47786599648cc569c69e10f411
#
_entry.id   0175ea47786599648cc569c69e10f411
#
_cell.length_a   1.000
_cell.length_b   1.000
_cell.length_c   1.000
_cell.angle_alpha   90.00
_cell.angle_beta   90.00
_cell.angle_gamma   90.00
#
_symmetry.space_group_name_H-M   'P 1'
#
loop_
_entity.id
_entity.type
_entity.pdbx_description
1 polymer ?
#
loop_
_entity_poly.entity_id
_entity_poly.type
_entity_poly.pdbx_seq_one_letter_code
_entity_poly.pdbx_strand_id
1 'polypeptide(L)'
;MPLSQQGRCAVHPDLPAGGTCSRCGSFFCADCATSVAGLGARLYCTACAARPDVNYLEALRQRYWGRRDDWAWVVGGVTLLLCVATAAALAQWGLRATKSSLFTLLLLLPVPVGVAFFLGQRWARHAMLVTPLVMAVAADAMNRDGRFFYFLCAIPGVLTGLRIHRDVRNQLFFRLPVSPGALKFLWDQRFNNPMAHQALRFGFGSVLMPLLSPIAVICGAVALTRVDPAATPPIGRQGQAIAGLVLGLVSPLLWWLVLLPWLADLIHY
;
A
#
# COMPACT_ATOMS: atom_id res chain seq x y z
N MET A 1 51.49 31.04 -0.58
CA MET A 1 50.30 30.18 -0.36
C MET A 1 50.17 29.33 -1.62
N PRO A 2 50.26 28.00 -1.55
CA PRO A 2 50.08 27.18 -2.74
C PRO A 2 48.62 27.34 -3.20
N LEU A 3 48.42 27.62 -4.47
CA LEU A 3 47.13 27.63 -5.15
C LEU A 3 46.51 26.25 -4.89
N SER A 4 45.42 26.20 -4.10
CA SER A 4 44.63 25.02 -3.91
C SER A 4 44.30 24.46 -5.31
N GLN A 5 44.73 23.22 -5.59
CA GLN A 5 44.33 22.50 -6.79
C GLN A 5 42.82 22.34 -6.69
N GLN A 6 42.07 23.30 -7.23
CA GLN A 6 40.61 23.18 -7.34
C GLN A 6 40.33 21.97 -8.21
N GLY A 7 39.68 20.97 -7.64
CA GLY A 7 39.24 19.81 -8.41
C GLY A 7 38.44 20.27 -9.64
N ARG A 8 38.55 19.54 -10.72
CA ARG A 8 37.78 19.80 -11.94
C ARG A 8 36.66 18.79 -12.11
N CYS A 9 35.58 19.20 -12.77
CA CYS A 9 34.45 18.28 -13.02
C CYS A 9 34.90 17.11 -13.90
N ALA A 10 34.55 15.89 -13.54
CA ALA A 10 34.91 14.69 -14.28
C ALA A 10 34.29 14.62 -15.69
N VAL A 11 33.17 15.33 -15.91
CA VAL A 11 32.47 15.38 -17.21
C VAL A 11 32.84 16.64 -17.99
N HIS A 12 33.07 17.76 -17.30
CA HIS A 12 33.44 19.07 -17.92
C HIS A 12 34.77 19.52 -17.33
N PRO A 13 35.89 19.08 -17.91
CA PRO A 13 37.21 19.33 -17.33
C PRO A 13 37.60 20.82 -17.32
N ASP A 14 36.91 21.65 -18.11
CA ASP A 14 37.10 23.08 -18.14
C ASP A 14 36.41 23.85 -17.02
N LEU A 15 35.46 23.20 -16.32
CA LEU A 15 34.71 23.81 -15.22
C LEU A 15 35.26 23.41 -13.86
N PRO A 16 35.30 24.36 -12.90
CA PRO A 16 35.69 24.03 -11.52
C PRO A 16 34.68 23.11 -10.88
N ALA A 17 35.15 22.24 -9.97
CA ALA A 17 34.29 21.40 -9.22
C ALA A 17 33.44 22.19 -8.20
N GLY A 18 32.13 21.98 -8.22
CA GLY A 18 31.17 22.50 -7.24
C GLY A 18 30.96 21.55 -6.05
N GLY A 19 31.46 20.30 -6.17
CA GLY A 19 31.33 19.30 -5.11
C GLY A 19 31.81 17.91 -5.52
N THR A 20 31.59 16.93 -4.60
CA THR A 20 31.93 15.53 -4.83
C THR A 20 30.68 14.65 -4.76
N CYS A 21 30.59 13.67 -5.63
CA CYS A 21 29.50 12.71 -5.67
C CYS A 21 29.48 11.85 -4.39
N SER A 22 28.36 11.86 -3.68
CA SER A 22 28.20 11.10 -2.43
C SER A 22 28.33 9.57 -2.60
N ARG A 23 28.37 9.07 -3.84
CA ARG A 23 28.51 7.65 -4.13
C ARG A 23 29.89 7.25 -4.64
N CYS A 24 30.33 7.86 -5.74
CA CYS A 24 31.57 7.46 -6.40
C CYS A 24 32.76 8.37 -6.08
N GLY A 25 32.55 9.48 -5.35
CA GLY A 25 33.61 10.43 -4.98
C GLY A 25 34.07 11.33 -6.15
N SER A 26 33.57 11.14 -7.37
CA SER A 26 33.96 11.96 -8.52
C SER A 26 33.53 13.42 -8.33
N PHE A 27 34.38 14.35 -8.77
CA PHE A 27 34.08 15.78 -8.78
C PHE A 27 33.03 16.11 -9.84
N PHE A 28 32.10 17.02 -9.53
CA PHE A 28 31.10 17.54 -10.46
C PHE A 28 30.99 19.07 -10.37
N CYS A 29 30.67 19.74 -11.49
CA CYS A 29 30.32 21.15 -11.51
C CYS A 29 28.84 21.36 -11.10
N ALA A 30 28.42 22.62 -10.97
CA ALA A 30 27.05 22.98 -10.61
C ALA A 30 25.99 22.36 -11.55
N ASP A 31 26.28 22.33 -12.86
CA ASP A 31 25.35 21.77 -13.86
C ASP A 31 25.23 20.24 -13.82
N CYS A 32 26.28 19.56 -13.32
CA CYS A 32 26.29 18.11 -13.13
C CYS A 32 25.78 17.67 -11.77
N ALA A 33 25.53 18.60 -10.84
CA ALA A 33 25.02 18.31 -9.52
C ALA A 33 23.54 17.89 -9.60
N THR A 34 23.22 16.67 -9.19
CA THR A 34 21.84 16.16 -9.22
C THR A 34 21.43 15.75 -7.82
N SER A 35 20.33 16.32 -7.34
CA SER A 35 19.65 15.87 -6.12
C SER A 35 18.68 14.73 -6.45
N VAL A 36 18.64 13.69 -5.62
CA VAL A 36 17.73 12.55 -5.80
C VAL A 36 16.69 12.55 -4.71
N ALA A 37 15.43 12.51 -5.11
CA ALA A 37 14.32 12.49 -4.17
C ALA A 37 14.41 11.27 -3.22
N GLY A 38 14.23 11.51 -1.92
CA GLY A 38 14.24 10.47 -0.90
C GLY A 38 15.60 10.22 -0.24
N LEU A 39 16.71 10.80 -0.76
CA LEU A 39 18.07 10.64 -0.20
C LEU A 39 18.59 11.89 0.54
N GLY A 40 17.70 12.84 0.87
CA GLY A 40 18.02 14.07 1.60
C GLY A 40 18.85 15.06 0.76
N ALA A 41 19.73 15.80 1.42
CA ALA A 41 20.58 16.83 0.78
C ALA A 41 21.81 16.27 0.06
N ARG A 42 21.91 14.96 -0.13
CA ARG A 42 23.07 14.34 -0.82
C ARG A 42 23.03 14.67 -2.31
N LEU A 43 24.19 15.08 -2.84
CA LEU A 43 24.35 15.36 -4.26
C LEU A 43 25.10 14.21 -4.96
N TYR A 44 24.69 13.93 -6.17
CA TYR A 44 25.22 12.87 -7.03
C TYR A 44 25.62 13.42 -8.40
N CYS A 45 26.61 12.82 -9.04
CA CYS A 45 26.87 13.09 -10.44
C CYS A 45 25.75 12.49 -11.31
N THR A 46 25.56 13.01 -12.51
CA THR A 46 24.48 12.59 -13.44
C THR A 46 24.46 11.07 -13.69
N ALA A 47 25.64 10.45 -13.84
CA ALA A 47 25.77 9.01 -14.05
C ALA A 47 25.31 8.20 -12.83
N CYS A 48 25.65 8.63 -11.61
CA CYS A 48 25.19 7.97 -10.38
C CYS A 48 23.71 8.23 -10.12
N ALA A 49 23.21 9.44 -10.37
CA ALA A 49 21.80 9.79 -10.21
C ALA A 49 20.87 9.00 -11.15
N ALA A 50 21.34 8.58 -12.32
CA ALA A 50 20.59 7.74 -13.25
C ALA A 50 20.49 6.26 -12.82
N ARG A 51 21.29 5.82 -11.84
CA ARG A 51 21.29 4.40 -11.42
C ARG A 51 20.05 4.05 -10.61
N PRO A 52 19.44 2.86 -10.86
CA PRO A 52 18.20 2.45 -10.17
C PRO A 52 18.34 2.29 -8.65
N ASP A 53 19.53 2.00 -8.15
CA ASP A 53 19.81 1.87 -6.72
C ASP A 53 19.93 3.24 -6.02
N VAL A 54 20.31 4.28 -6.71
CA VAL A 54 20.31 5.66 -6.23
C VAL A 54 18.94 6.29 -6.43
N ASN A 55 18.41 6.27 -7.65
CA ASN A 55 17.09 6.80 -7.99
C ASN A 55 15.99 5.72 -7.81
N TYR A 56 15.98 5.11 -6.63
CA TYR A 56 15.10 3.99 -6.31
C TYR A 56 13.60 4.33 -6.38
N LEU A 57 13.22 5.59 -6.15
CA LEU A 57 11.82 6.01 -6.26
C LEU A 57 11.34 6.04 -7.70
N GLU A 58 12.19 6.51 -8.63
CA GLU A 58 11.86 6.49 -10.05
C GLU A 58 11.86 5.05 -10.58
N ALA A 59 12.82 4.23 -10.17
CA ALA A 59 12.84 2.81 -10.50
C ALA A 59 11.57 2.09 -9.98
N LEU A 60 11.11 2.46 -8.77
CA LEU A 60 9.87 1.95 -8.19
C LEU A 60 8.66 2.40 -9.01
N ARG A 61 8.60 3.67 -9.41
CA ARG A 61 7.55 4.21 -10.25
C ARG A 61 7.46 3.44 -11.56
N GLN A 62 8.59 3.27 -12.27
CA GLN A 62 8.66 2.54 -13.53
C GLN A 62 8.26 1.07 -13.38
N ARG A 63 8.66 0.44 -12.28
CA ARG A 63 8.31 -0.96 -11.98
C ARG A 63 6.80 -1.19 -11.90
N TYR A 64 6.04 -0.24 -11.35
CA TYR A 64 4.58 -0.37 -11.13
C TYR A 64 3.72 0.39 -12.13
N TRP A 65 4.34 1.18 -13.01
CA TRP A 65 3.62 2.01 -13.98
C TRP A 65 2.77 1.18 -14.95
N GLY A 66 1.45 1.38 -14.90
CA GLY A 66 0.50 0.65 -15.75
C GLY A 66 0.37 -0.85 -15.45
N ARG A 67 1.04 -1.36 -14.40
CA ARG A 67 0.90 -2.78 -14.00
C ARG A 67 -0.27 -2.95 -13.04
N ARG A 68 -1.06 -4.02 -13.26
CA ARG A 68 -2.17 -4.35 -12.37
C ARG A 68 -1.68 -4.53 -10.94
N ASP A 69 -2.35 -3.86 -10.02
CA ASP A 69 -2.14 -3.96 -8.59
C ASP A 69 -3.02 -5.07 -7.96
N ASP A 70 -2.86 -5.28 -6.67
CA ASP A 70 -3.63 -6.28 -5.93
C ASP A 70 -5.13 -5.98 -6.00
N TRP A 71 -5.51 -4.67 -6.00
CA TRP A 71 -6.90 -4.25 -6.11
C TRP A 71 -7.51 -4.55 -7.47
N ALA A 72 -6.75 -4.40 -8.56
CA ALA A 72 -7.22 -4.76 -9.90
C ALA A 72 -7.59 -6.24 -9.98
N TRP A 73 -6.78 -7.12 -9.38
CA TRP A 73 -7.07 -8.55 -9.31
C TRP A 73 -8.27 -8.87 -8.41
N VAL A 74 -8.38 -8.24 -7.24
CA VAL A 74 -9.53 -8.41 -6.34
C VAL A 74 -10.82 -7.95 -7.02
N VAL A 75 -10.83 -6.75 -7.60
CA VAL A 75 -12.01 -6.23 -8.32
C VAL A 75 -12.37 -7.11 -9.51
N GLY A 76 -11.37 -7.53 -10.29
CA GLY A 76 -11.59 -8.46 -11.42
C GLY A 76 -12.18 -9.80 -10.98
N GLY A 77 -11.66 -10.39 -9.90
CA GLY A 77 -12.16 -11.63 -9.33
C GLY A 77 -13.60 -11.50 -8.80
N VAL A 78 -13.90 -10.44 -8.05
CA VAL A 78 -15.26 -10.15 -7.56
C VAL A 78 -16.22 -9.94 -8.73
N THR A 79 -15.80 -9.21 -9.77
CA THR A 79 -16.60 -8.99 -10.98
C THR A 79 -16.93 -10.30 -11.67
N LEU A 80 -15.94 -11.19 -11.83
CA LEU A 80 -16.17 -12.52 -12.40
C LEU A 80 -17.13 -13.35 -11.56
N LEU A 81 -16.97 -13.34 -10.23
CA LEU A 81 -17.89 -14.04 -9.33
C LEU A 81 -19.31 -13.51 -9.41
N LEU A 82 -19.49 -12.20 -9.52
CA LEU A 82 -20.81 -11.59 -9.72
C LEU A 82 -21.42 -12.03 -11.05
N CYS A 83 -20.66 -12.07 -12.13
CA CYS A 83 -21.15 -12.57 -13.42
C CYS A 83 -21.62 -14.03 -13.32
N VAL A 84 -20.79 -14.90 -12.72
CA VAL A 84 -21.11 -16.32 -12.56
C VAL A 84 -22.33 -16.52 -11.66
N ALA A 85 -22.37 -15.84 -10.50
CA ALA A 85 -23.49 -15.94 -9.57
C ALA A 85 -24.80 -15.47 -10.20
N THR A 86 -24.77 -14.35 -10.96
CA THR A 86 -25.94 -13.84 -11.66
C THR A 86 -26.41 -14.79 -12.76
N ALA A 87 -25.48 -15.33 -13.55
CA ALA A 87 -25.80 -16.32 -14.57
C ALA A 87 -26.42 -17.59 -13.98
N ALA A 88 -25.88 -18.11 -12.88
CA ALA A 88 -26.42 -19.27 -12.16
C ALA A 88 -27.82 -18.98 -11.62
N ALA A 89 -28.03 -17.81 -11.00
CA ALA A 89 -29.33 -17.42 -10.49
C ALA A 89 -30.38 -17.27 -11.59
N LEU A 90 -30.03 -16.69 -12.73
CA LEU A 90 -30.92 -16.57 -13.89
C LEU A 90 -31.22 -17.93 -14.52
N ALA A 91 -30.28 -18.85 -14.54
CA ALA A 91 -30.51 -20.23 -15.01
C ALA A 91 -31.51 -20.98 -14.12
N GLN A 92 -31.44 -20.76 -12.79
CA GLN A 92 -32.33 -21.42 -11.83
C GLN A 92 -33.74 -20.82 -11.82
N TRP A 93 -33.85 -19.49 -11.85
CA TRP A 93 -35.14 -18.80 -11.65
C TRP A 93 -35.79 -18.33 -12.95
N GLY A 94 -35.06 -18.36 -14.06
CA GLY A 94 -35.52 -17.84 -15.36
C GLY A 94 -35.66 -16.31 -15.37
N LEU A 95 -35.96 -15.77 -16.56
CA LEU A 95 -36.18 -14.34 -16.79
C LEU A 95 -37.65 -13.92 -16.54
N ARG A 96 -38.33 -14.58 -15.61
CA ARG A 96 -39.70 -14.14 -15.26
C ARG A 96 -39.60 -12.79 -14.56
N ALA A 97 -40.48 -11.84 -14.91
CA ALA A 97 -40.50 -10.48 -14.34
C ALA A 97 -40.98 -10.47 -12.88
N THR A 98 -40.25 -11.16 -12.00
CA THR A 98 -40.46 -11.20 -10.56
C THR A 98 -39.53 -10.20 -9.87
N LYS A 99 -39.88 -9.76 -8.65
CA LYS A 99 -38.98 -8.91 -7.83
C LYS A 99 -37.60 -9.55 -7.67
N SER A 100 -37.50 -10.88 -7.53
CA SER A 100 -36.26 -11.61 -7.42
C SER A 100 -35.36 -11.52 -8.65
N SER A 101 -35.95 -11.62 -9.86
CA SER A 101 -35.20 -11.49 -11.12
C SER A 101 -34.66 -10.07 -11.30
N LEU A 102 -35.44 -9.05 -10.96
CA LEU A 102 -35.02 -7.65 -11.04
C LEU A 102 -33.88 -7.39 -10.06
N PHE A 103 -33.98 -7.93 -8.84
CA PHE A 103 -32.88 -7.82 -7.86
C PHE A 103 -31.59 -8.51 -8.33
N THR A 104 -31.73 -9.68 -8.96
CA THR A 104 -30.60 -10.41 -9.56
C THR A 104 -29.95 -9.61 -10.68
N LEU A 105 -30.74 -8.95 -11.55
CA LEU A 105 -30.21 -8.08 -12.60
C LEU A 105 -29.50 -6.85 -12.04
N LEU A 106 -29.93 -6.34 -10.88
CA LEU A 106 -29.25 -5.24 -10.20
C LEU A 106 -27.79 -5.61 -9.87
N LEU A 107 -27.47 -6.88 -9.59
CA LEU A 107 -26.10 -7.35 -9.34
C LEU A 107 -25.19 -7.23 -10.57
N LEU A 108 -25.72 -7.06 -11.77
CA LEU A 108 -24.95 -6.80 -12.99
C LEU A 108 -24.51 -5.34 -13.12
N LEU A 109 -25.13 -4.41 -12.39
CA LEU A 109 -24.81 -2.98 -12.49
C LEU A 109 -23.34 -2.65 -12.21
N PRO A 110 -22.64 -3.24 -11.21
CA PRO A 110 -21.23 -3.01 -10.98
C PRO A 110 -20.30 -3.69 -11.99
N VAL A 111 -20.78 -4.64 -12.80
CA VAL A 111 -19.94 -5.43 -13.71
C VAL A 111 -19.21 -4.56 -14.75
N PRO A 112 -19.86 -3.64 -15.49
CA PRO A 112 -19.15 -2.76 -16.43
C PRO A 112 -18.06 -1.93 -15.75
N VAL A 113 -18.33 -1.46 -14.54
CA VAL A 113 -17.36 -0.68 -13.74
C VAL A 113 -16.18 -1.55 -13.35
N GLY A 114 -16.43 -2.77 -12.88
CA GLY A 114 -15.37 -3.73 -12.49
C GLY A 114 -14.50 -4.13 -13.67
N VAL A 115 -15.10 -4.42 -14.84
CA VAL A 115 -14.37 -4.72 -16.08
C VAL A 115 -13.54 -3.52 -16.51
N ALA A 116 -14.10 -2.32 -16.56
CA ALA A 116 -13.40 -1.11 -16.93
C ALA A 116 -12.25 -0.79 -15.94
N PHE A 117 -12.45 -1.06 -14.65
CA PHE A 117 -11.42 -0.92 -13.62
C PHE A 117 -10.26 -1.89 -13.89
N PHE A 118 -10.55 -3.17 -14.13
CA PHE A 118 -9.54 -4.19 -14.44
C PHE A 118 -8.76 -3.88 -15.72
N LEU A 119 -9.40 -3.24 -16.70
CA LEU A 119 -8.77 -2.77 -17.94
C LEU A 119 -8.00 -1.43 -17.76
N GLY A 120 -8.01 -0.82 -16.58
CA GLY A 120 -7.27 0.40 -16.29
C GLY A 120 -7.90 1.68 -16.83
N GLN A 121 -9.23 1.70 -17.05
CA GLN A 121 -9.94 2.88 -17.47
C GLN A 121 -10.08 3.89 -16.32
N ARG A 122 -9.56 5.11 -16.50
CA ARG A 122 -9.46 6.12 -15.42
C ARG A 122 -10.80 6.48 -14.77
N TRP A 123 -11.87 6.56 -15.56
CA TRP A 123 -13.22 6.86 -15.08
C TRP A 123 -13.75 5.79 -14.09
N ALA A 124 -13.39 4.52 -14.32
CA ALA A 124 -13.84 3.41 -13.48
C ALA A 124 -13.42 3.56 -12.01
N ARG A 125 -12.29 4.22 -11.77
CA ARG A 125 -11.77 4.51 -10.43
C ARG A 125 -12.72 5.41 -9.63
N HIS A 126 -13.32 6.41 -10.28
CA HIS A 126 -14.33 7.27 -9.67
C HIS A 126 -15.69 6.56 -9.58
N ALA A 127 -16.04 5.80 -10.61
CA ALA A 127 -17.27 5.02 -10.61
C ALA A 127 -17.33 4.00 -9.46
N MET A 128 -16.20 3.40 -9.07
CA MET A 128 -16.12 2.50 -7.90
C MET A 128 -16.56 3.16 -6.58
N LEU A 129 -16.43 4.48 -6.44
CA LEU A 129 -16.91 5.21 -5.25
C LEU A 129 -18.43 5.39 -5.27
N VAL A 130 -19.00 5.58 -6.44
CA VAL A 130 -20.41 5.91 -6.62
C VAL A 130 -21.28 4.65 -6.75
N THR A 131 -20.75 3.59 -7.34
CA THR A 131 -21.49 2.34 -7.61
C THR A 131 -22.21 1.76 -6.39
N PRO A 132 -21.61 1.66 -5.18
CA PRO A 132 -22.32 1.13 -4.02
C PRO A 132 -23.54 1.97 -3.62
N LEU A 133 -23.46 3.30 -3.76
CA LEU A 133 -24.57 4.20 -3.47
C LEU A 133 -25.68 4.06 -4.53
N VAL A 134 -25.33 3.99 -5.81
CA VAL A 134 -26.29 3.76 -6.90
C VAL A 134 -27.03 2.43 -6.69
N MET A 135 -26.30 1.39 -6.28
CA MET A 135 -26.92 0.10 -5.97
C MET A 135 -27.87 0.18 -4.77
N ALA A 136 -27.50 0.92 -3.71
CA ALA A 136 -28.37 1.11 -2.55
C ALA A 136 -29.65 1.84 -2.92
N VAL A 137 -29.56 2.91 -3.72
CA VAL A 137 -30.72 3.68 -4.22
C VAL A 137 -31.60 2.82 -5.12
N ALA A 138 -31.01 2.03 -6.02
CA ALA A 138 -31.77 1.14 -6.90
C ALA A 138 -32.48 0.03 -6.10
N ALA A 139 -31.82 -0.55 -5.11
CA ALA A 139 -32.41 -1.55 -4.22
C ALA A 139 -33.55 -0.96 -3.37
N ASP A 140 -33.40 0.28 -2.88
CA ASP A 140 -34.46 1.00 -2.16
C ASP A 140 -35.68 1.29 -3.04
N ALA A 141 -35.46 1.69 -4.26
CA ALA A 141 -36.56 1.92 -5.25
C ALA A 141 -37.35 0.64 -5.53
N MET A 142 -36.70 -0.53 -5.48
CA MET A 142 -37.32 -1.82 -5.72
C MET A 142 -38.01 -2.38 -4.46
N ASN A 143 -37.51 -2.11 -3.29
CA ASN A 143 -38.03 -2.63 -2.02
C ASN A 143 -37.90 -1.59 -0.89
N ARG A 144 -38.96 -0.85 -0.63
CA ARG A 144 -38.99 0.27 0.32
C ARG A 144 -38.87 -0.16 1.79
N ASP A 145 -39.08 -1.43 2.11
CA ASP A 145 -39.09 -1.92 3.49
C ASP A 145 -37.67 -2.06 4.09
N GLY A 146 -36.62 -1.97 3.26
CA GLY A 146 -35.25 -2.18 3.66
C GLY A 146 -34.31 -0.96 3.52
N ARG A 147 -34.83 0.27 3.46
CA ARG A 147 -34.04 1.49 3.19
C ARG A 147 -32.74 1.60 3.97
N PHE A 148 -32.85 1.57 5.28
CA PHE A 148 -31.68 1.72 6.15
C PHE A 148 -30.66 0.62 5.94
N PHE A 149 -31.12 -0.62 5.73
CA PHE A 149 -30.24 -1.77 5.51
C PHE A 149 -29.42 -1.63 4.21
N TYR A 150 -30.01 -1.20 3.10
CA TYR A 150 -29.29 -1.05 1.84
C TYR A 150 -28.20 0.02 1.91
N PHE A 151 -28.48 1.17 2.54
CA PHE A 151 -27.47 2.21 2.76
C PHE A 151 -26.39 1.76 3.73
N LEU A 152 -26.73 1.01 4.78
CA LEU A 152 -25.75 0.44 5.69
C LEU A 152 -24.81 -0.54 4.96
N CYS A 153 -25.34 -1.38 4.08
CA CYS A 153 -24.54 -2.29 3.24
C CYS A 153 -23.66 -1.55 2.22
N ALA A 154 -24.04 -0.34 1.78
CA ALA A 154 -23.22 0.45 0.86
C ALA A 154 -21.96 1.04 1.55
N ILE A 155 -21.98 1.28 2.88
CA ILE A 155 -20.87 1.89 3.61
C ILE A 155 -19.54 1.14 3.41
N PRO A 156 -19.45 -0.19 3.63
CA PRO A 156 -18.22 -0.94 3.39
C PRO A 156 -17.72 -0.81 1.95
N GLY A 157 -18.63 -0.79 0.97
CA GLY A 157 -18.30 -0.59 -0.44
C GLY A 157 -17.67 0.77 -0.70
N VAL A 158 -18.26 1.83 -0.18
CA VAL A 158 -17.72 3.20 -0.29
C VAL A 158 -16.36 3.32 0.40
N LEU A 159 -16.23 2.80 1.62
CA LEU A 159 -14.96 2.81 2.37
C LEU A 159 -13.86 2.06 1.63
N THR A 160 -14.20 0.90 1.04
CA THR A 160 -13.27 0.15 0.20
C THR A 160 -12.88 0.94 -1.06
N GLY A 161 -13.85 1.55 -1.73
CA GLY A 161 -13.60 2.44 -2.86
C GLY A 161 -12.68 3.61 -2.51
N LEU A 162 -12.88 4.27 -1.38
CA LEU A 162 -12.00 5.33 -0.87
C LEU A 162 -10.57 4.82 -0.58
N ARG A 163 -10.45 3.63 0.00
CA ARG A 163 -9.16 2.99 0.26
C ARG A 163 -8.42 2.70 -1.05
N ILE A 164 -9.10 2.12 -2.04
CA ILE A 164 -8.55 1.89 -3.38
C ILE A 164 -8.14 3.21 -4.03
N HIS A 165 -8.98 4.23 -3.94
CA HIS A 165 -8.72 5.54 -4.53
C HIS A 165 -7.49 6.24 -3.93
N ARG A 166 -7.17 6.01 -2.66
CA ARG A 166 -5.99 6.56 -1.97
C ARG A 166 -4.73 5.72 -2.13
N ASP A 167 -4.85 4.48 -2.62
CA ASP A 167 -3.71 3.58 -2.77
C ASP A 167 -2.75 4.07 -3.87
N VAL A 168 -1.47 4.24 -3.51
CA VAL A 168 -0.41 4.70 -4.41
C VAL A 168 -0.16 3.73 -5.56
N ARG A 169 -0.22 2.42 -5.30
CA ARG A 169 -0.05 1.39 -6.34
C ARG A 169 -1.20 1.44 -7.34
N ASN A 170 -2.42 1.67 -6.85
CA ASN A 170 -3.58 1.86 -7.70
C ASN A 170 -3.45 3.12 -8.57
N GLN A 171 -2.92 4.23 -8.01
CA GLN A 171 -2.63 5.43 -8.80
C GLN A 171 -1.63 5.14 -9.93
N LEU A 172 -0.56 4.38 -9.65
CA LEU A 172 0.43 3.99 -10.65
C LEU A 172 -0.16 3.05 -11.71
N PHE A 173 -1.05 2.13 -11.34
CA PHE A 173 -1.75 1.29 -12.29
C PHE A 173 -2.56 2.12 -13.30
N PHE A 174 -3.28 3.15 -12.84
CA PHE A 174 -4.04 4.06 -13.71
C PHE A 174 -3.18 5.14 -14.39
N ARG A 175 -1.85 5.05 -14.27
CA ARG A 175 -0.87 5.99 -14.86
C ARG A 175 -1.14 7.43 -14.44
N LEU A 176 -1.45 7.63 -13.16
CA LEU A 176 -1.63 8.95 -12.58
C LEU A 176 -0.30 9.49 -12.03
N PRO A 177 -0.11 10.81 -12.05
CA PRO A 177 1.06 11.41 -11.42
C PRO A 177 1.02 11.17 -9.91
N VAL A 178 2.14 10.69 -9.38
CA VAL A 178 2.31 10.41 -7.95
C VAL A 178 3.44 11.26 -7.41
N SER A 179 3.23 11.89 -6.25
CA SER A 179 4.24 12.70 -5.61
C SER A 179 5.43 11.86 -5.11
N PRO A 180 6.66 12.43 -5.05
CA PRO A 180 7.81 11.74 -4.49
C PRO A 180 7.60 11.27 -3.05
N GLY A 181 6.84 12.03 -2.24
CA GLY A 181 6.48 11.65 -0.87
C GLY A 181 5.61 10.40 -0.80
N ALA A 182 4.63 10.27 -1.71
CA ALA A 182 3.79 9.07 -1.79
C ALA A 182 4.57 7.84 -2.29
N LEU A 183 5.51 8.02 -3.22
CA LEU A 183 6.42 6.95 -3.65
C LEU A 183 7.33 6.51 -2.50
N LYS A 184 7.86 7.45 -1.72
CA LYS A 184 8.65 7.15 -0.53
C LYS A 184 7.82 6.39 0.50
N PHE A 185 6.58 6.79 0.74
CA PHE A 185 5.66 6.06 1.63
C PHE A 185 5.43 4.62 1.14
N LEU A 186 5.22 4.42 -0.17
CA LEU A 186 5.09 3.09 -0.76
C LEU A 186 6.36 2.26 -0.58
N TRP A 187 7.55 2.87 -0.81
CA TRP A 187 8.83 2.23 -0.55
C TRP A 187 8.96 1.82 0.91
N ASP A 188 8.70 2.75 1.82
CA ASP A 188 8.78 2.50 3.25
C ASP A 188 7.83 1.39 3.70
N GLN A 189 6.65 1.30 3.09
CA GLN A 189 5.67 0.29 3.46
C GLN A 189 6.01 -1.13 2.96
N ARG A 190 6.55 -1.25 1.75
CA ARG A 190 6.71 -2.54 1.05
C ARG A 190 8.14 -3.06 0.98
N PHE A 191 9.13 -2.16 0.97
CA PHE A 191 10.52 -2.52 0.69
C PHE A 191 11.47 -2.18 1.84
N ASN A 192 11.18 -1.10 2.58
CA ASN A 192 12.00 -0.71 3.72
C ASN A 192 11.64 -1.58 4.94
N ASN A 193 12.30 -2.74 5.04
CA ASN A 193 12.16 -3.70 6.14
C ASN A 193 10.70 -4.09 6.45
N PRO A 194 10.00 -4.82 5.56
CA PRO A 194 8.60 -5.19 5.75
C PRO A 194 8.39 -6.06 7.02
N MET A 195 9.41 -6.82 7.45
CA MET A 195 9.34 -7.63 8.67
C MET A 195 9.20 -6.77 9.93
N ALA A 196 9.81 -5.58 9.98
CA ALA A 196 9.63 -4.64 11.09
C ALA A 196 8.17 -4.17 11.23
N HIS A 197 7.49 -3.93 10.10
CA HIS A 197 6.10 -3.57 10.10
C HIS A 197 5.19 -4.72 10.54
N GLN A 198 5.50 -5.95 10.10
CA GLN A 198 4.76 -7.15 10.54
C GLN A 198 5.00 -7.43 12.03
N ALA A 199 6.24 -7.28 12.53
CA ALA A 199 6.55 -7.42 13.94
C ALA A 199 5.68 -6.50 14.81
N LEU A 200 5.57 -5.22 14.42
CA LEU A 200 4.74 -4.26 15.14
C LEU A 200 3.25 -4.63 15.09
N ARG A 201 2.73 -5.05 13.92
CA ARG A 201 1.33 -5.48 13.76
C ARG A 201 0.98 -6.69 14.62
N PHE A 202 1.82 -7.73 14.56
CA PHE A 202 1.62 -8.93 15.36
C PHE A 202 1.89 -8.66 16.84
N GLY A 203 2.79 -7.74 17.17
CA GLY A 203 3.03 -7.27 18.53
C GLY A 203 1.78 -6.62 19.13
N PHE A 204 1.12 -5.70 18.44
CA PHE A 204 -0.17 -5.17 18.87
C PHE A 204 -1.27 -6.24 18.89
N GLY A 205 -1.31 -7.08 17.86
CA GLY A 205 -2.28 -8.19 17.81
C GLY A 205 -2.12 -9.18 18.95
N SER A 206 -0.89 -9.40 19.44
CA SER A 206 -0.61 -10.33 20.55
C SER A 206 -1.19 -9.87 21.90
N VAL A 207 -1.44 -8.56 22.06
CA VAL A 207 -2.15 -8.04 23.23
C VAL A 207 -3.59 -8.56 23.29
N LEU A 208 -4.24 -8.72 22.13
CA LEU A 208 -5.59 -9.28 22.03
C LEU A 208 -5.58 -10.81 21.93
N MET A 209 -4.60 -11.37 21.22
CA MET A 209 -4.45 -12.80 20.94
C MET A 209 -3.01 -13.26 21.23
N PRO A 210 -2.70 -13.81 22.41
CA PRO A 210 -1.34 -14.17 22.82
C PRO A 210 -0.65 -15.18 21.88
N LEU A 211 -1.44 -15.95 21.12
CA LEU A 211 -0.92 -16.87 20.09
C LEU A 211 -0.12 -16.17 18.96
N LEU A 212 -0.30 -14.85 18.77
CA LEU A 212 0.45 -14.07 17.78
C LEU A 212 1.84 -13.64 18.30
N SER A 213 2.10 -13.79 19.60
CA SER A 213 3.34 -13.40 20.25
C SER A 213 4.61 -14.04 19.64
N PRO A 214 4.70 -15.36 19.40
CA PRO A 214 5.88 -15.96 18.78
C PRO A 214 6.17 -15.38 17.38
N ILE A 215 5.11 -15.08 16.61
CA ILE A 215 5.25 -14.50 15.26
C ILE A 215 5.82 -13.08 15.37
N ALA A 216 5.34 -12.28 16.33
CA ALA A 216 5.84 -10.93 16.56
C ALA A 216 7.35 -10.94 16.93
N VAL A 217 7.76 -11.85 17.82
CA VAL A 217 9.14 -12.02 18.25
C VAL A 217 10.05 -12.43 17.08
N ILE A 218 9.67 -13.44 16.32
CA ILE A 218 10.42 -13.92 15.16
C ILE A 218 10.56 -12.81 14.11
N CYS A 219 9.46 -12.14 13.76
CA CYS A 219 9.47 -11.03 12.80
C CYS A 219 10.34 -9.87 13.29
N GLY A 220 10.31 -9.55 14.60
CA GLY A 220 11.12 -8.50 15.21
C GLY A 220 12.61 -8.83 15.16
N ALA A 221 13.00 -10.05 15.54
CA ALA A 221 14.37 -10.51 15.49
C ALA A 221 14.93 -10.49 14.06
N VAL A 222 14.19 -11.07 13.09
CA VAL A 222 14.57 -11.04 11.66
C VAL A 222 14.63 -9.61 11.12
N ALA A 223 13.75 -8.73 11.57
CA ALA A 223 13.76 -7.33 11.15
C ALA A 223 15.02 -6.60 11.62
N LEU A 224 15.49 -6.85 12.83
CA LEU A 224 16.70 -6.24 13.38
C LEU A 224 17.96 -6.64 12.61
N THR A 225 18.06 -7.88 12.14
CA THR A 225 19.21 -8.32 11.32
C THR A 225 19.24 -7.69 9.93
N ARG A 226 18.10 -7.12 9.47
CA ARG A 226 17.97 -6.47 8.15
C ARG A 226 18.20 -4.97 8.18
N VAL A 227 18.36 -4.36 9.36
CA VAL A 227 18.63 -2.92 9.45
C VAL A 227 20.03 -2.63 8.93
N ASP A 228 20.11 -1.86 7.86
CA ASP A 228 21.37 -1.41 7.27
C ASP A 228 21.24 0.07 6.86
N PRO A 229 21.68 1.00 7.72
CA PRO A 229 21.63 2.43 7.42
C PRO A 229 22.64 2.86 6.35
N ALA A 230 23.66 2.03 6.08
CA ALA A 230 24.67 2.30 5.05
C ALA A 230 24.24 1.83 3.65
N ALA A 231 23.23 0.98 3.56
CA ALA A 231 22.70 0.52 2.27
C ALA A 231 22.16 1.68 1.43
N THR A 232 22.13 1.47 0.13
CA THR A 232 21.54 2.42 -0.83
C THR A 232 20.44 1.71 -1.62
N PRO A 233 19.17 2.01 -1.35
CA PRO A 233 18.61 2.92 -0.34
C PRO A 233 18.74 2.37 1.10
N PRO A 234 18.79 3.25 2.13
CA PRO A 234 18.97 2.83 3.51
C PRO A 234 17.79 2.01 4.01
N ILE A 235 18.08 0.88 4.65
CA ILE A 235 17.09 -0.02 5.26
C ILE A 235 16.99 0.32 6.76
N GLY A 236 15.86 0.86 7.16
CA GLY A 236 15.62 1.36 8.51
C GLY A 236 14.54 0.58 9.29
N ARG A 237 13.72 1.32 10.05
CA ARG A 237 12.62 0.83 10.91
C ARG A 237 13.05 0.03 12.13
N GLN A 238 14.26 0.26 12.62
CA GLN A 238 14.75 -0.39 13.83
C GLN A 238 13.77 -0.23 15.01
N GLY A 239 13.21 0.98 15.23
CA GLY A 239 12.26 1.23 16.31
C GLY A 239 10.99 0.39 16.22
N GLN A 240 10.46 0.16 15.01
CA GLN A 240 9.28 -0.71 14.81
C GLN A 240 9.62 -2.19 15.10
N ALA A 241 10.81 -2.64 14.71
CA ALA A 241 11.27 -3.99 14.98
C ALA A 241 11.41 -4.23 16.50
N ILE A 242 12.04 -3.29 17.22
CA ILE A 242 12.19 -3.35 18.68
C ILE A 242 10.81 -3.32 19.36
N ALA A 243 9.94 -2.38 18.99
CA ALA A 243 8.61 -2.27 19.59
C ALA A 243 7.78 -3.55 19.38
N GLY A 244 7.81 -4.13 18.18
CA GLY A 244 7.12 -5.39 17.89
C GLY A 244 7.67 -6.57 18.68
N LEU A 245 8.98 -6.66 18.84
CA LEU A 245 9.65 -7.68 19.63
C LEU A 245 9.31 -7.54 21.12
N VAL A 246 9.38 -6.34 21.67
CA VAL A 246 9.02 -6.07 23.07
C VAL A 246 7.57 -6.39 23.35
N LEU A 247 6.64 -5.93 22.51
CA LEU A 247 5.22 -6.25 22.64
C LEU A 247 4.97 -7.77 22.57
N GLY A 248 5.65 -8.45 21.66
CA GLY A 248 5.57 -9.91 21.55
C GLY A 248 6.05 -10.64 22.80
N LEU A 249 7.11 -10.16 23.45
CA LEU A 249 7.62 -10.77 24.68
C LEU A 249 6.76 -10.43 25.91
N VAL A 250 6.25 -9.23 26.01
CA VAL A 250 5.48 -8.74 27.17
C VAL A 250 4.03 -9.26 27.13
N SER A 251 3.45 -9.43 25.96
CA SER A 251 2.03 -9.82 25.82
C SER A 251 1.67 -11.15 26.53
N PRO A 252 2.43 -12.27 26.44
CA PRO A 252 2.10 -13.49 27.17
C PRO A 252 2.13 -13.31 28.68
N LEU A 253 3.07 -12.49 29.19
CA LEU A 253 3.17 -12.17 30.61
C LEU A 253 1.95 -11.35 31.08
N LEU A 254 1.51 -10.38 30.29
CA LEU A 254 0.31 -9.60 30.56
C LEU A 254 -0.94 -10.49 30.63
N TRP A 255 -1.07 -11.43 29.71
CA TRP A 255 -2.16 -12.39 29.70
C TRP A 255 -2.14 -13.30 30.95
N TRP A 256 -0.98 -13.86 31.25
CA TRP A 256 -0.82 -14.79 32.37
C TRP A 256 -1.03 -14.11 33.72
N LEU A 257 -0.49 -12.92 33.93
CA LEU A 257 -0.47 -12.27 35.24
C LEU A 257 -1.71 -11.39 35.50
N VAL A 258 -2.35 -10.87 34.46
CA VAL A 258 -3.42 -9.86 34.62
C VAL A 258 -4.73 -10.31 34.00
N LEU A 259 -4.73 -10.68 32.72
CA LEU A 259 -5.98 -10.91 31.99
C LEU A 259 -6.65 -12.23 32.34
N LEU A 260 -5.90 -13.31 32.51
CA LEU A 260 -6.46 -14.61 32.88
C LEU A 260 -7.08 -14.60 34.31
N PRO A 261 -6.39 -14.07 35.33
CA PRO A 261 -7.02 -13.94 36.67
C PRO A 261 -8.28 -13.08 36.64
N TRP A 262 -8.22 -11.91 35.97
CA TRP A 262 -9.37 -11.01 35.86
C TRP A 262 -10.56 -11.63 35.11
N LEU A 263 -10.33 -12.40 34.04
CA LEU A 263 -11.38 -13.14 33.35
C LEU A 263 -11.96 -14.27 34.21
N ALA A 264 -11.10 -14.97 34.98
CA ALA A 264 -11.57 -16.01 35.90
C ALA A 264 -12.50 -15.42 36.97
N ASP A 265 -12.15 -14.30 37.55
CA ASP A 265 -13.01 -13.61 38.53
C ASP A 265 -14.35 -13.17 37.92
N LEU A 266 -14.32 -12.70 36.64
CA LEU A 266 -15.54 -12.27 35.94
C LEU A 266 -16.53 -13.41 35.63
N ILE A 267 -16.02 -14.65 35.44
CA ILE A 267 -16.85 -15.85 35.17
C ILE A 267 -17.43 -16.45 36.44
N HIS A 268 -16.83 -16.20 37.60
CA HIS A 268 -17.29 -16.70 38.89
C HIS A 268 -18.29 -15.78 39.56
N TYR A 269 -18.61 -14.62 39.01
CA TYR A 269 -19.72 -13.75 39.39
C TYR A 269 -20.90 -13.93 38.42
#